data_f0dbaab867d1e7ed9dd3b1d4194fa650
#
_entry.id   f0dbaab867d1e7ed9dd3b1d4194fa650
#
_cell.length_a   1.000
_cell.length_b   1.000
_cell.length_c   1.000
_cell.angle_alpha   90.00
_cell.angle_beta   90.00
_cell.angle_gamma   90.00
#
_symmetry.space_group_name_H-M   'P 1'
#
loop_
_entity.id
_entity.type
_entity.pdbx_description
1 polymer ?
#
loop_
_entity_poly.entity_id
_entity_poly.type
_entity_poly.pdbx_seq_one_letter_code
_entity_poly.pdbx_strand_id
1 'polypeptide(L)'
;MFGFLLKKNFCDGWDNLLSVVIVNVVFLFAGFGVVFLNIFARATDAILIKILAFTISFIVLSILAFAYGDSAAKIANFEGIHILDYFKAIPGVLKDASLFGLLVSVIILLTTFSIKYYFTQSESMFGFMLGAAIVWIDVFIFLSLIWFIPIRSLMHNNFKKCLKKSFIIFFDNTGFTLAIAVYNLVLIALSVLFVGFILSIAGILIANTNALRLRLYKYDYLEEHPELATKKERKHIPWEELIYDDR
;
A
#
# COMPACT_ATOMS: atom_id res chain seq x y z
N MET A 1 -6.14 -19.22 5.28
CA MET A 1 -5.54 -17.88 5.43
C MET A 1 -6.26 -16.79 4.63
N PHE A 2 -6.40 -16.86 3.29
CA PHE A 2 -7.04 -15.79 2.52
C PHE A 2 -8.51 -15.55 2.89
N GLY A 3 -9.30 -16.60 3.12
CA GLY A 3 -10.69 -16.47 3.59
C GLY A 3 -10.81 -15.75 4.94
N PHE A 4 -9.89 -16.03 5.86
CA PHE A 4 -9.82 -15.32 7.14
C PHE A 4 -9.45 -13.85 6.96
N LEU A 5 -8.53 -13.54 6.04
CA LEU A 5 -8.20 -12.16 5.69
C LEU A 5 -9.44 -11.38 5.21
N LEU A 6 -10.23 -11.98 4.31
CA LEU A 6 -11.44 -11.33 3.81
C LEU A 6 -12.45 -11.08 4.93
N LYS A 7 -12.65 -12.06 5.83
CA LYS A 7 -13.54 -11.92 6.98
C LYS A 7 -13.06 -10.82 7.92
N LYS A 8 -11.76 -10.82 8.28
CA LYS A 8 -11.18 -9.78 9.13
C LYS A 8 -11.31 -8.39 8.49
N ASN A 9 -10.97 -8.25 7.21
CA ASN A 9 -11.09 -6.97 6.51
C ASN A 9 -12.52 -6.45 6.50
N PHE A 10 -13.50 -7.34 6.35
CA PHE A 10 -14.91 -6.96 6.41
C PHE A 10 -15.30 -6.49 7.81
N CYS A 11 -14.97 -7.26 8.85
CA CYS A 11 -15.26 -6.90 10.24
C CYS A 11 -14.58 -5.58 10.61
N ASP A 12 -13.26 -5.46 10.40
CA ASP A 12 -12.49 -4.26 10.73
C ASP A 12 -12.99 -3.02 9.98
N GLY A 13 -13.36 -3.18 8.70
CA GLY A 13 -13.91 -2.10 7.89
C GLY A 13 -15.29 -1.67 8.36
N TRP A 14 -16.13 -2.62 8.77
CA TRP A 14 -17.47 -2.36 9.26
C TRP A 14 -17.46 -1.68 10.64
N ASP A 15 -16.67 -2.21 11.57
CA ASP A 15 -16.56 -1.68 12.92
C ASP A 15 -15.95 -0.27 12.95
N ASN A 16 -15.14 0.06 11.94
CA ASN A 16 -14.51 1.36 11.78
C ASN A 16 -15.07 2.19 10.60
N LEU A 17 -16.29 1.89 10.15
CA LEU A 17 -16.88 2.45 8.92
C LEU A 17 -16.84 3.98 8.89
N LEU A 18 -17.17 4.65 9.98
CA LEU A 18 -17.17 6.11 10.05
C LEU A 18 -15.74 6.69 9.81
N SER A 19 -14.74 6.08 10.42
CA SER A 19 -13.34 6.46 10.23
C SER A 19 -12.89 6.24 8.78
N VAL A 20 -13.24 5.08 8.20
CA VAL A 20 -12.96 4.74 6.80
C VAL A 20 -13.55 5.77 5.85
N VAL A 21 -14.83 6.13 6.04
CA VAL A 21 -15.53 7.11 5.20
C VAL A 21 -14.87 8.49 5.30
N ILE A 22 -14.61 8.97 6.52
CA ILE A 22 -14.01 10.31 6.71
C ILE A 22 -12.62 10.38 6.07
N VAL A 23 -11.79 9.36 6.27
CA VAL A 23 -10.45 9.33 5.67
C VAL A 23 -10.54 9.26 4.15
N ASN A 24 -11.43 8.47 3.58
CA ASN A 24 -11.64 8.42 2.14
C ASN A 24 -12.11 9.78 1.58
N VAL A 25 -12.95 10.51 2.30
CA VAL A 25 -13.34 11.90 1.95
C VAL A 25 -12.11 12.82 1.92
N VAL A 26 -11.22 12.72 2.92
CA VAL A 26 -9.96 13.49 2.92
C VAL A 26 -9.11 13.16 1.70
N PHE A 27 -8.96 11.86 1.37
CA PHE A 27 -8.25 11.44 0.16
C PHE A 27 -8.91 11.94 -1.13
N LEU A 28 -10.24 11.98 -1.18
CA LEU A 28 -10.98 12.49 -2.32
C LEU A 28 -10.67 13.98 -2.55
N PHE A 29 -10.76 14.80 -1.50
CA PHE A 29 -10.42 16.24 -1.58
C PHE A 29 -8.94 16.45 -1.92
N ALA A 30 -8.04 15.69 -1.32
CA ALA A 30 -6.62 15.75 -1.67
C ALA A 30 -6.38 15.36 -3.13
N GLY A 31 -7.09 14.34 -3.62
CA GLY A 31 -7.06 13.92 -5.01
C GLY A 31 -7.51 15.02 -5.98
N PHE A 32 -8.61 15.70 -5.67
CA PHE A 32 -9.03 16.87 -6.45
C PHE A 32 -7.97 17.96 -6.44
N GLY A 33 -7.40 18.30 -5.28
CA GLY A 33 -6.32 19.27 -5.17
C GLY A 33 -5.09 18.92 -6.01
N VAL A 34 -4.70 17.65 -5.99
CA VAL A 34 -3.59 17.11 -6.79
C VAL A 34 -3.90 17.18 -8.30
N VAL A 35 -5.09 16.81 -8.72
CA VAL A 35 -5.51 16.91 -10.14
C VAL A 35 -5.46 18.37 -10.58
N PHE A 36 -5.99 19.29 -9.77
CA PHE A 36 -6.00 20.71 -10.07
C PHE A 36 -4.58 21.28 -10.18
N LEU A 37 -3.69 20.93 -9.23
CA LEU A 37 -2.28 21.31 -9.27
C LEU A 37 -1.61 20.87 -10.58
N ASN A 38 -1.85 19.64 -11.02
CA ASN A 38 -1.27 19.11 -12.26
C ASN A 38 -1.87 19.74 -13.51
N ILE A 39 -3.15 20.11 -13.51
CA ILE A 39 -3.78 20.85 -14.62
C ILE A 39 -3.10 22.22 -14.77
N PHE A 40 -2.93 22.96 -13.67
CA PHE A 40 -2.21 24.24 -13.70
C PHE A 40 -0.77 24.09 -14.17
N ALA A 41 -0.06 23.09 -13.67
CA ALA A 41 1.32 22.85 -14.09
C ALA A 41 1.43 22.53 -15.58
N ARG A 42 0.44 21.83 -16.15
CA ARG A 42 0.39 21.53 -17.60
C ARG A 42 0.16 22.78 -18.46
N ALA A 43 -0.53 23.79 -17.93
CA ALA A 43 -0.74 25.05 -18.63
C ALA A 43 0.56 25.89 -18.76
N THR A 44 1.61 25.54 -18.04
CA THR A 44 2.94 26.18 -18.16
C THR A 44 3.80 25.43 -19.20
N ASP A 45 4.73 26.13 -19.87
CA ASP A 45 5.71 25.50 -20.76
C ASP A 45 6.92 24.93 -20.00
N ALA A 46 7.06 25.26 -18.72
CA ALA A 46 8.19 24.89 -17.89
C ALA A 46 8.10 23.42 -17.43
N ILE A 47 8.95 22.56 -17.99
CA ILE A 47 9.00 21.13 -17.64
C ILE A 47 9.31 20.92 -16.15
N LEU A 48 10.11 21.77 -15.55
CA LEU A 48 10.47 21.70 -14.13
C LEU A 48 9.21 21.84 -13.24
N ILE A 49 8.30 22.77 -13.59
CA ILE A 49 7.06 22.96 -12.86
C ILE A 49 6.17 21.71 -12.94
N LYS A 50 6.11 21.06 -14.10
CA LYS A 50 5.36 19.81 -14.28
C LYS A 50 5.92 18.67 -13.42
N ILE A 51 7.24 18.51 -13.38
CA ILE A 51 7.91 17.51 -12.57
C ILE A 51 7.70 17.79 -11.08
N LEU A 52 7.84 19.03 -10.64
CA LEU A 52 7.63 19.43 -9.25
C LEU A 52 6.16 19.20 -8.81
N ALA A 53 5.18 19.60 -9.61
CA ALA A 53 3.76 19.38 -9.32
C ALA A 53 3.44 17.89 -9.20
N PHE A 54 3.98 17.08 -10.11
CA PHE A 54 3.84 15.62 -10.07
C PHE A 54 4.45 15.03 -8.79
N THR A 55 5.67 15.39 -8.45
CA THR A 55 6.37 14.91 -7.25
C THR A 55 5.65 15.32 -5.96
N ILE A 56 5.23 16.60 -5.86
CA ILE A 56 4.45 17.09 -4.71
C ILE A 56 3.16 16.31 -4.55
N SER A 57 2.49 15.95 -5.64
CA SER A 57 1.27 15.14 -5.64
C SER A 57 1.48 13.80 -4.94
N PHE A 58 2.56 13.08 -5.28
CA PHE A 58 2.88 11.81 -4.63
C PHE A 58 3.29 11.97 -3.16
N ILE A 59 4.00 13.04 -2.82
CA ILE A 59 4.36 13.34 -1.43
C ILE A 59 3.12 13.58 -0.59
N VAL A 60 2.18 14.41 -1.05
CA VAL A 60 0.94 14.73 -0.32
C VAL A 60 0.10 13.47 -0.09
N LEU A 61 -0.14 12.68 -1.14
CA LEU A 61 -0.91 11.45 -1.03
C LEU A 61 -0.21 10.41 -0.13
N SER A 62 1.11 10.34 -0.18
CA SER A 62 1.89 9.45 0.70
C SER A 62 1.79 9.87 2.16
N ILE A 63 1.84 11.17 2.48
CA ILE A 63 1.69 11.66 3.86
C ILE A 63 0.34 11.22 4.44
N LEU A 64 -0.73 11.39 3.68
CA LEU A 64 -2.07 10.95 4.09
C LEU A 64 -2.14 9.42 4.25
N ALA A 65 -1.56 8.66 3.32
CA ALA A 65 -1.54 7.19 3.39
C ALA A 65 -0.76 6.68 4.59
N PHE A 66 0.38 7.26 4.91
CA PHE A 66 1.19 6.87 6.06
C PHE A 66 0.51 7.22 7.39
N ALA A 67 -0.11 8.39 7.48
CA ALA A 67 -0.87 8.79 8.66
C ALA A 67 -2.02 7.81 8.95
N TYR A 68 -2.73 7.37 7.89
CA TYR A 68 -3.77 6.35 8.06
C TYR A 68 -3.20 4.94 8.27
N GLY A 69 -2.02 4.65 7.75
CA GLY A 69 -1.32 3.40 8.02
C GLY A 69 -1.15 3.14 9.51
N ASP A 70 -0.85 4.16 10.31
CA ASP A 70 -0.74 4.04 11.76
C ASP A 70 -2.11 3.74 12.42
N SER A 71 -3.20 4.32 11.91
CA SER A 71 -4.56 3.95 12.34
C SER A 71 -4.93 2.53 11.92
N ALA A 72 -4.58 2.13 10.70
CA ALA A 72 -4.81 0.77 10.21
C ALA A 72 -4.02 -0.28 11.02
N ALA A 73 -2.82 0.07 11.51
CA ALA A 73 -2.05 -0.80 12.40
C ALA A 73 -2.75 -1.01 13.75
N LYS A 74 -3.33 0.04 14.34
CA LYS A 74 -4.14 -0.06 15.55
C LYS A 74 -5.36 -0.96 15.32
N ILE A 75 -6.12 -0.74 14.23
CA ILE A 75 -7.25 -1.59 13.86
C ILE A 75 -6.83 -3.07 13.73
N ALA A 76 -5.73 -3.33 13.04
CA ALA A 76 -5.21 -4.68 12.85
C ALA A 76 -4.85 -5.39 14.17
N ASN A 77 -4.49 -4.60 15.21
CA ASN A 77 -4.18 -5.06 16.56
C ASN A 77 -5.39 -4.99 17.52
N PHE A 78 -6.60 -4.77 17.01
CA PHE A 78 -7.83 -4.62 17.81
C PHE A 78 -7.82 -3.44 18.79
N GLU A 79 -7.02 -2.41 18.51
CA GLU A 79 -6.99 -1.21 19.31
C GLU A 79 -8.06 -0.22 18.84
N GLY A 80 -8.71 0.47 19.78
CA GLY A 80 -9.66 1.54 19.44
C GLY A 80 -8.97 2.72 18.77
N ILE A 81 -9.62 3.29 17.76
CA ILE A 81 -9.13 4.47 17.05
C ILE A 81 -10.08 5.67 17.21
N HIS A 82 -9.50 6.86 17.34
CA HIS A 82 -10.21 8.11 17.20
C HIS A 82 -9.82 8.79 15.89
N ILE A 83 -10.79 9.43 15.21
CA ILE A 83 -10.54 10.13 13.95
C ILE A 83 -9.44 11.19 14.09
N LEU A 84 -9.35 11.84 15.25
CA LEU A 84 -8.31 12.83 15.53
C LEU A 84 -6.89 12.22 15.55
N ASP A 85 -6.75 10.94 15.84
CA ASP A 85 -5.45 10.26 15.84
C ASP A 85 -4.83 10.24 14.45
N TYR A 86 -5.65 10.12 13.40
CA TYR A 86 -5.22 10.23 12.03
C TYR A 86 -4.49 11.56 11.73
N PHE A 87 -5.10 12.69 12.13
CA PHE A 87 -4.48 14.00 11.91
C PHE A 87 -3.26 14.24 12.81
N LYS A 88 -3.28 13.73 14.05
CA LYS A 88 -2.15 13.81 14.98
C LYS A 88 -0.95 12.98 14.53
N ALA A 89 -1.15 11.94 13.74
CA ALA A 89 -0.07 11.12 13.19
C ALA A 89 0.74 11.82 12.09
N ILE A 90 0.14 12.82 11.39
CA ILE A 90 0.77 13.49 10.23
C ILE A 90 2.18 14.00 10.53
N PRO A 91 2.47 14.76 11.61
CA PRO A 91 3.82 15.24 11.87
C PRO A 91 4.86 14.12 12.03
N GLY A 92 4.46 13.02 12.65
CA GLY A 92 5.33 11.86 12.90
C GLY A 92 5.72 11.07 11.65
N VAL A 93 4.92 11.15 10.59
CA VAL A 93 5.14 10.39 9.34
C VAL A 93 5.80 11.22 8.24
N LEU A 94 5.87 12.54 8.37
CA LEU A 94 6.29 13.46 7.30
C LEU A 94 7.57 13.02 6.60
N LYS A 95 8.62 12.67 7.35
CA LYS A 95 9.92 12.30 6.80
C LYS A 95 9.84 11.05 5.93
N ASP A 96 9.30 9.96 6.48
CA ASP A 96 9.26 8.67 5.79
C ASP A 96 8.27 8.70 4.62
N ALA A 97 7.14 9.37 4.79
CA ALA A 97 6.13 9.54 3.76
C ALA A 97 6.63 10.40 2.58
N SER A 98 7.34 11.50 2.88
CA SER A 98 7.93 12.35 1.83
C SER A 98 9.01 11.60 1.03
N LEU A 99 9.86 10.83 1.72
CA LEU A 99 10.86 9.99 1.05
C LEU A 99 10.20 8.91 0.18
N PHE A 100 9.10 8.31 0.66
CA PHE A 100 8.35 7.31 -0.10
C PHE A 100 7.66 7.94 -1.32
N GLY A 101 7.00 9.08 -1.15
CA GLY A 101 6.37 9.82 -2.26
C GLY A 101 7.39 10.25 -3.32
N LEU A 102 8.56 10.72 -2.89
CA LEU A 102 9.69 11.02 -3.78
C LEU A 102 10.18 9.77 -4.53
N LEU A 103 10.39 8.65 -3.82
CA LEU A 103 10.79 7.38 -4.43
C LEU A 103 9.80 6.94 -5.51
N VAL A 104 8.51 6.89 -5.18
CA VAL A 104 7.46 6.47 -6.12
C VAL A 104 7.38 7.42 -7.32
N SER A 105 7.45 8.74 -7.10
CA SER A 105 7.41 9.72 -8.19
C SER A 105 8.61 9.57 -9.14
N VAL A 106 9.82 9.34 -8.62
CA VAL A 106 11.03 9.10 -9.43
C VAL A 106 10.89 7.82 -10.25
N ILE A 107 10.42 6.71 -9.63
CA ILE A 107 10.20 5.45 -10.36
C ILE A 107 9.23 5.68 -11.52
N ILE A 108 8.06 6.27 -11.29
CA ILE A 108 7.05 6.50 -12.32
C ILE A 108 7.58 7.43 -13.44
N LEU A 109 8.32 8.48 -13.09
CA LEU A 109 8.92 9.36 -14.09
C LEU A 109 9.93 8.60 -14.96
N LEU A 110 10.86 7.86 -14.35
CA LEU A 110 11.85 7.07 -15.08
C LEU A 110 11.17 6.04 -15.99
N THR A 111 10.18 5.33 -15.47
CA THR A 111 9.37 4.36 -16.25
C THR A 111 8.69 5.02 -17.43
N THR A 112 8.03 6.15 -17.21
CA THR A 112 7.31 6.87 -18.29
C THR A 112 8.26 7.29 -19.40
N PHE A 113 9.44 7.83 -19.07
CA PHE A 113 10.44 8.19 -20.07
C PHE A 113 11.02 6.97 -20.77
N SER A 114 11.30 5.90 -20.03
CA SER A 114 11.86 4.65 -20.59
C SER A 114 10.88 3.97 -21.53
N ILE A 115 9.62 3.84 -21.14
CA ILE A 115 8.57 3.25 -21.98
C ILE A 115 8.43 4.05 -23.28
N LYS A 116 8.31 5.39 -23.16
CA LYS A 116 8.21 6.25 -24.34
C LYS A 116 9.41 6.06 -25.28
N TYR A 117 10.63 6.03 -24.74
CA TYR A 117 11.82 5.86 -25.57
C TYR A 117 11.88 4.49 -26.24
N TYR A 118 11.77 3.41 -25.45
CA TYR A 118 11.98 2.05 -25.96
C TYR A 118 10.84 1.51 -26.84
N PHE A 119 9.61 1.92 -26.60
CA PHE A 119 8.47 1.42 -27.39
C PHE A 119 8.06 2.32 -28.57
N THR A 120 8.46 3.63 -28.57
CA THR A 120 8.03 4.55 -29.63
C THR A 120 9.17 5.13 -30.46
N GLN A 121 10.40 5.15 -29.94
CA GLN A 121 11.54 5.77 -30.63
C GLN A 121 12.63 4.75 -31.04
N SER A 122 12.71 3.61 -30.35
CA SER A 122 13.68 2.57 -30.69
C SER A 122 13.05 1.61 -31.71
N GLU A 123 13.63 1.58 -32.93
CA GLU A 123 13.20 0.64 -33.99
C GLU A 123 13.85 -0.74 -33.83
N SER A 124 14.72 -0.94 -32.84
CA SER A 124 15.45 -2.18 -32.65
C SER A 124 14.70 -3.19 -31.77
N MET A 125 14.74 -4.46 -32.13
CA MET A 125 14.22 -5.57 -31.33
C MET A 125 14.84 -5.59 -29.92
N PHE A 126 16.10 -5.24 -29.79
CA PHE A 126 16.80 -5.15 -28.50
C PHE A 126 16.21 -4.03 -27.63
N GLY A 127 15.88 -2.87 -28.19
CA GLY A 127 15.20 -1.78 -27.48
C GLY A 127 13.85 -2.21 -26.94
N PHE A 128 13.04 -2.92 -27.74
CA PHE A 128 11.76 -3.48 -27.30
C PHE A 128 11.93 -4.44 -26.12
N MET A 129 12.93 -5.34 -26.16
CA MET A 129 13.22 -6.25 -25.04
C MET A 129 13.62 -5.52 -23.76
N LEU A 130 14.41 -4.45 -23.88
CA LEU A 130 14.76 -3.61 -22.71
C LEU A 130 13.54 -2.90 -22.14
N GLY A 131 12.66 -2.36 -22.99
CA GLY A 131 11.40 -1.78 -22.54
C GLY A 131 10.53 -2.77 -21.77
N ALA A 132 10.38 -3.98 -22.30
CA ALA A 132 9.64 -5.05 -21.63
C ALA A 132 10.26 -5.44 -20.28
N ALA A 133 11.59 -5.53 -20.20
CA ALA A 133 12.29 -5.82 -18.95
C ALA A 133 12.04 -4.74 -17.88
N ILE A 134 12.06 -3.46 -18.26
CA ILE A 134 11.75 -2.34 -17.36
C ILE A 134 10.34 -2.47 -16.80
N VAL A 135 9.34 -2.75 -17.65
CA VAL A 135 7.94 -2.94 -17.21
C VAL A 135 7.85 -4.06 -16.16
N TRP A 136 8.53 -5.20 -16.37
CA TRP A 136 8.54 -6.29 -15.39
C TRP A 136 9.22 -5.91 -14.07
N ILE A 137 10.34 -5.18 -14.13
CA ILE A 137 11.02 -4.68 -12.94
C ILE A 137 10.09 -3.77 -12.14
N ASP A 138 9.37 -2.86 -12.81
CA ASP A 138 8.41 -1.96 -12.15
C ASP A 138 7.26 -2.74 -11.49
N VAL A 139 6.72 -3.75 -12.16
CA VAL A 139 5.70 -4.64 -11.56
C VAL A 139 6.22 -5.25 -10.26
N PHE A 140 7.45 -5.79 -10.24
CA PHE A 140 8.04 -6.35 -9.02
C PHE A 140 8.25 -5.30 -7.92
N ILE A 141 8.69 -4.10 -8.30
CA ILE A 141 8.86 -2.99 -7.35
C ILE A 141 7.51 -2.61 -6.74
N PHE A 142 6.47 -2.36 -7.55
CA PHE A 142 5.16 -1.95 -7.05
C PHE A 142 4.49 -3.03 -6.20
N LEU A 143 4.61 -4.30 -6.56
CA LEU A 143 4.13 -5.42 -5.74
C LEU A 143 4.86 -5.48 -4.38
N SER A 144 6.16 -5.20 -4.37
CA SER A 144 6.93 -5.14 -3.12
C SER A 144 6.51 -3.95 -2.25
N LEU A 145 6.23 -2.79 -2.86
CA LEU A 145 5.85 -1.57 -2.15
C LEU A 145 4.47 -1.65 -1.47
N ILE A 146 3.60 -2.61 -1.83
CA ILE A 146 2.35 -2.91 -1.11
C ILE A 146 2.62 -3.12 0.38
N TRP A 147 3.74 -3.73 0.74
CA TRP A 147 4.13 -4.05 2.11
C TRP A 147 4.79 -2.89 2.87
N PHE A 148 5.18 -1.81 2.18
CA PHE A 148 6.00 -0.76 2.80
C PHE A 148 5.29 -0.05 3.96
N ILE A 149 4.07 0.46 3.71
CA ILE A 149 3.28 1.18 4.74
C ILE A 149 2.92 0.25 5.90
N PRO A 150 2.38 -0.97 5.68
CA PRO A 150 2.12 -1.92 6.75
C PRO A 150 3.35 -2.24 7.61
N ILE A 151 4.53 -2.48 6.98
CA ILE A 151 5.78 -2.76 7.72
C ILE A 151 6.18 -1.56 8.58
N ARG A 152 6.09 -0.36 8.04
CA ARG A 152 6.43 0.85 8.77
C ARG A 152 5.50 1.03 9.98
N SER A 153 4.21 0.87 9.79
CA SER A 153 3.20 1.14 10.84
C SER A 153 3.13 0.04 11.90
N LEU A 154 3.23 -1.25 11.54
CA LEU A 154 3.20 -2.35 12.51
C LEU A 154 4.54 -2.58 13.22
N MET A 155 5.66 -2.35 12.54
CA MET A 155 6.99 -2.70 13.07
C MET A 155 7.83 -1.49 13.45
N HIS A 156 7.35 -0.26 13.22
CA HIS A 156 8.04 1.00 13.49
C HIS A 156 9.49 1.06 12.97
N ASN A 157 9.73 0.42 11.80
CA ASN A 157 11.03 0.38 11.17
C ASN A 157 11.34 1.70 10.46
N ASN A 158 12.63 2.04 10.37
CA ASN A 158 13.08 3.17 9.56
C ASN A 158 12.96 2.86 8.05
N PHE A 159 12.98 3.88 7.20
CA PHE A 159 12.77 3.83 5.76
C PHE A 159 13.55 2.70 5.06
N LYS A 160 14.87 2.61 5.29
CA LYS A 160 15.75 1.61 4.67
C LYS A 160 15.37 0.18 5.06
N LYS A 161 15.03 -0.04 6.34
CA LYS A 161 14.59 -1.36 6.83
C LYS A 161 13.21 -1.72 6.25
N CYS A 162 12.29 -0.75 6.14
CA CYS A 162 10.99 -0.97 5.50
C CYS A 162 11.16 -1.40 4.05
N LEU A 163 11.98 -0.70 3.28
CA LEU A 163 12.24 -1.03 1.89
C LEU A 163 12.82 -2.45 1.74
N LYS A 164 13.86 -2.78 2.52
CA LYS A 164 14.46 -4.12 2.49
C LYS A 164 13.45 -5.21 2.86
N LYS A 165 12.68 -5.01 3.94
CA LYS A 165 11.68 -5.99 4.38
C LYS A 165 10.53 -6.14 3.39
N SER A 166 10.13 -5.08 2.68
CA SER A 166 9.09 -5.14 1.65
C SER A 166 9.47 -6.10 0.53
N PHE A 167 10.70 -6.04 0.04
CA PHE A 167 11.21 -6.98 -0.96
C PHE A 167 11.30 -8.41 -0.38
N ILE A 168 11.80 -8.58 0.84
CA ILE A 168 11.91 -9.91 1.48
C ILE A 168 10.51 -10.55 1.58
N ILE A 169 9.51 -9.82 2.10
CA ILE A 169 8.16 -10.36 2.26
C ILE A 169 7.53 -10.66 0.90
N PHE A 170 7.74 -9.82 -0.10
CA PHE A 170 7.27 -10.08 -1.46
C PHE A 170 7.84 -11.40 -2.01
N PHE A 171 9.15 -11.59 -2.00
CA PHE A 171 9.78 -12.80 -2.55
C PHE A 171 9.45 -14.05 -1.74
N ASP A 172 9.36 -13.96 -0.42
CA ASP A 172 8.96 -15.07 0.44
C ASP A 172 7.47 -15.47 0.25
N ASN A 173 6.63 -14.51 -0.16
CA ASN A 173 5.18 -14.70 -0.26
C ASN A 173 4.59 -14.18 -1.58
N THR A 174 5.27 -14.41 -2.70
CA THR A 174 4.86 -13.87 -4.01
C THR A 174 3.41 -14.19 -4.37
N GLY A 175 2.98 -15.46 -4.22
CA GLY A 175 1.59 -15.86 -4.52
C GLY A 175 0.56 -15.16 -3.65
N PHE A 176 0.87 -14.94 -2.36
CA PHE A 176 -0.02 -14.21 -1.47
C PHE A 176 -0.04 -12.71 -1.80
N THR A 177 1.10 -12.13 -2.16
CA THR A 177 1.19 -10.73 -2.59
C THR A 177 0.37 -10.49 -3.87
N LEU A 178 0.44 -11.42 -4.83
CA LEU A 178 -0.41 -11.35 -6.03
C LEU A 178 -1.91 -11.41 -5.67
N ALA A 179 -2.31 -12.30 -4.75
CA ALA A 179 -3.70 -12.36 -4.29
C ALA A 179 -4.14 -11.05 -3.62
N ILE A 180 -3.28 -10.42 -2.81
CA ILE A 180 -3.54 -9.10 -2.20
C ILE A 180 -3.62 -8.02 -3.28
N ALA A 181 -2.73 -8.02 -4.26
CA ALA A 181 -2.78 -7.06 -5.35
C ALA A 181 -4.10 -7.15 -6.14
N VAL A 182 -4.54 -8.36 -6.47
CA VAL A 182 -5.86 -8.58 -7.11
C VAL A 182 -6.99 -8.10 -6.21
N TYR A 183 -6.94 -8.40 -4.91
CA TYR A 183 -7.94 -7.92 -3.95
C TYR A 183 -7.98 -6.39 -3.89
N ASN A 184 -6.83 -5.72 -3.88
CA ASN A 184 -6.75 -4.26 -3.92
C ASN A 184 -7.37 -3.69 -5.21
N LEU A 185 -7.15 -4.34 -6.37
CA LEU A 185 -7.82 -3.95 -7.63
C LEU A 185 -9.33 -4.09 -7.54
N VAL A 186 -9.83 -5.15 -6.91
CA VAL A 186 -11.27 -5.31 -6.66
C VAL A 186 -11.81 -4.19 -5.75
N LEU A 187 -11.09 -3.84 -4.68
CA LEU A 187 -11.47 -2.72 -3.82
C LEU A 187 -11.51 -1.39 -4.57
N ILE A 188 -10.53 -1.13 -5.46
CA ILE A 188 -10.51 0.06 -6.31
C ILE A 188 -11.73 0.06 -7.25
N ALA A 189 -12.02 -1.05 -7.91
CA ALA A 189 -13.17 -1.16 -8.80
C ALA A 189 -14.49 -0.94 -8.06
N LEU A 190 -14.64 -1.53 -6.88
CA LEU A 190 -15.82 -1.31 -6.03
C LEU A 190 -15.90 0.12 -5.52
N SER A 191 -14.77 0.78 -5.22
CA SER A 191 -14.76 2.17 -4.75
C SER A 191 -15.37 3.14 -5.79
N VAL A 192 -15.22 2.84 -7.07
CA VAL A 192 -15.84 3.63 -8.14
C VAL A 192 -17.36 3.62 -8.03
N LEU A 193 -17.97 2.47 -7.68
CA LEU A 193 -19.42 2.35 -7.48
C LEU A 193 -19.93 3.19 -6.30
N PHE A 194 -19.09 3.40 -5.30
CA PHE A 194 -19.41 4.18 -4.11
C PHE A 194 -18.77 5.59 -4.13
N VAL A 195 -18.41 6.08 -5.31
CA VAL A 195 -17.82 7.42 -5.52
C VAL A 195 -16.59 7.65 -4.60
N GLY A 196 -15.85 6.60 -4.28
CA GLY A 196 -14.66 6.67 -3.44
C GLY A 196 -14.91 6.78 -1.92
N PHE A 197 -16.16 6.85 -1.44
CA PHE A 197 -16.46 7.00 -0.01
C PHE A 197 -16.18 5.73 0.80
N ILE A 198 -16.43 4.57 0.22
CA ILE A 198 -16.28 3.26 0.88
C ILE A 198 -15.31 2.41 0.05
N LEU A 199 -14.60 1.50 0.68
CA LEU A 199 -13.69 0.54 0.04
C LEU A 199 -12.54 1.17 -0.81
N SER A 200 -12.24 2.45 -0.62
CA SER A 200 -11.18 3.17 -1.31
C SER A 200 -9.81 2.97 -0.62
N ILE A 201 -8.98 3.98 -0.59
CA ILE A 201 -7.59 3.93 -0.08
C ILE A 201 -7.55 3.47 1.39
N ALA A 202 -8.47 3.92 2.24
CA ALA A 202 -8.53 3.48 3.62
C ALA A 202 -8.78 1.97 3.74
N GLY A 203 -9.72 1.42 2.96
CA GLY A 203 -9.97 -0.02 2.90
C GLY A 203 -8.76 -0.83 2.42
N ILE A 204 -8.04 -0.32 1.41
CA ILE A 204 -6.80 -0.94 0.91
C ILE A 204 -5.71 -0.95 1.98
N LEU A 205 -5.54 0.13 2.73
CA LEU A 205 -4.54 0.22 3.80
C LEU A 205 -4.86 -0.74 4.96
N ILE A 206 -6.13 -0.84 5.37
CA ILE A 206 -6.58 -1.86 6.34
C ILE A 206 -6.28 -3.27 5.81
N ALA A 207 -6.66 -3.56 4.56
CA ALA A 207 -6.46 -4.87 3.96
C ALA A 207 -4.99 -5.30 3.90
N ASN A 208 -4.11 -4.39 3.46
CA ASN A 208 -2.68 -4.66 3.39
C ASN A 208 -2.06 -4.81 4.78
N THR A 209 -2.52 -4.05 5.77
CA THR A 209 -2.04 -4.12 7.15
C THR A 209 -2.48 -5.42 7.82
N ASN A 210 -3.73 -5.83 7.65
CA ASN A 210 -4.24 -7.12 8.10
C ASN A 210 -3.51 -8.29 7.43
N ALA A 211 -3.24 -8.18 6.13
CA ALA A 211 -2.46 -9.18 5.41
C ALA A 211 -1.06 -9.37 6.00
N LEU A 212 -0.37 -8.27 6.32
CA LEU A 212 0.93 -8.33 7.00
C LEU A 212 0.79 -8.94 8.41
N ARG A 213 -0.21 -8.51 9.19
CA ARG A 213 -0.46 -9.03 10.54
C ARG A 213 -0.65 -10.55 10.53
N LEU A 214 -1.43 -11.07 9.57
CA LEU A 214 -1.60 -12.51 9.39
C LEU A 214 -0.28 -13.23 9.03
N ARG A 215 0.61 -12.58 8.26
CA ARG A 215 1.92 -13.16 7.95
C ARG A 215 2.84 -13.18 9.15
N LEU A 216 2.87 -12.11 9.92
CA LEU A 216 3.66 -12.04 11.16
C LEU A 216 3.18 -13.09 12.16
N TYR A 217 1.86 -13.19 12.41
CA TYR A 217 1.30 -14.22 13.26
C TYR A 217 1.70 -15.65 12.82
N LYS A 218 1.67 -15.91 11.49
CA LYS A 218 2.12 -17.21 10.98
C LYS A 218 3.60 -17.46 11.29
N TYR A 219 4.46 -16.45 11.15
CA TYR A 219 5.88 -16.63 11.43
C TYR A 219 6.11 -16.86 12.91
N ASP A 220 5.50 -16.06 13.78
CA ASP A 220 5.60 -16.19 15.22
C ASP A 220 5.10 -17.58 15.68
N TYR A 221 3.93 -18.01 15.19
CA TYR A 221 3.36 -19.31 15.51
C TYR A 221 4.24 -20.48 15.05
N LEU A 222 4.86 -20.41 13.87
CA LEU A 222 5.76 -21.44 13.39
C LEU A 222 7.13 -21.44 14.10
N GLU A 223 7.55 -20.32 14.65
CA GLU A 223 8.74 -20.23 15.49
C GLU A 223 8.52 -20.89 16.85
N GLU A 224 7.33 -20.72 17.44
CA GLU A 224 6.91 -21.37 18.68
C GLU A 224 6.60 -22.87 18.51
N HIS A 225 6.20 -23.32 17.31
CA HIS A 225 5.81 -24.67 16.99
C HIS A 225 6.65 -25.26 15.84
N PRO A 226 7.95 -25.55 16.07
CA PRO A 226 8.83 -26.05 15.02
C PRO A 226 8.42 -27.42 14.48
N GLU A 227 7.62 -28.20 15.22
CA GLU A 227 7.01 -29.44 14.78
C GLU A 227 6.06 -29.28 13.59
N LEU A 228 5.48 -28.08 13.39
CA LEU A 228 4.59 -27.73 12.27
C LEU A 228 5.34 -27.28 11.01
N ALA A 229 6.63 -27.59 10.88
CA ALA A 229 7.45 -27.17 9.74
C ALA A 229 6.95 -27.72 8.39
N THR A 230 6.23 -28.85 8.39
CA THR A 230 5.73 -29.47 7.16
C THR A 230 4.45 -28.80 6.65
N LYS A 231 4.29 -28.75 5.30
CA LYS A 231 3.10 -28.15 4.66
C LYS A 231 1.76 -28.78 5.11
N LYS A 232 1.74 -30.05 5.53
CA LYS A 232 0.52 -30.75 5.97
C LYS A 232 0.04 -30.25 7.33
N GLU A 233 0.97 -29.95 8.23
CA GLU A 233 0.67 -29.56 9.61
C GLU A 233 0.29 -28.07 9.74
N ARG A 234 0.69 -27.24 8.76
CA ARG A 234 0.31 -25.81 8.69
C ARG A 234 -1.20 -25.54 8.55
N LYS A 235 -2.03 -26.58 8.40
CA LYS A 235 -3.49 -26.46 8.38
C LYS A 235 -4.08 -26.16 9.77
N HIS A 236 -3.33 -26.38 10.84
CA HIS A 236 -3.78 -26.24 12.23
C HIS A 236 -3.49 -24.87 12.84
N ILE A 237 -3.02 -23.88 12.06
CA ILE A 237 -2.83 -22.52 12.57
C ILE A 237 -4.19 -21.92 12.95
N PRO A 238 -4.38 -21.48 14.20
CA PRO A 238 -5.67 -20.96 14.70
C PRO A 238 -5.91 -19.52 14.22
N TRP A 239 -6.27 -19.37 12.94
CA TRP A 239 -6.53 -18.05 12.34
C TRP A 239 -7.68 -17.30 12.99
N GLU A 240 -8.57 -18.01 13.70
CA GLU A 240 -9.78 -17.44 14.32
C GLU A 240 -9.43 -16.49 15.46
N GLU A 241 -8.34 -16.72 16.18
CA GLU A 241 -7.85 -15.85 17.25
C GLU A 241 -7.52 -14.41 16.77
N LEU A 242 -7.23 -14.26 15.46
CA LEU A 242 -6.94 -12.95 14.86
C LEU A 242 -8.18 -12.20 14.39
N ILE A 243 -9.35 -12.83 14.41
CA ILE A 243 -10.61 -12.22 13.95
C ILE A 243 -11.43 -11.75 15.14
N TYR A 244 -11.36 -12.47 16.23
CA TYR A 244 -12.06 -12.16 17.47
C TYR A 244 -11.02 -11.81 18.55
N ASP A 245 -11.19 -10.63 19.16
CA ASP A 245 -10.47 -10.30 20.39
C ASP A 245 -11.26 -10.94 21.54
N ASP A 246 -10.80 -12.10 21.98
CA ASP A 246 -11.35 -12.80 23.16
C ASP A 246 -10.88 -12.20 24.49
N ARG A 247 -10.37 -10.94 24.48
CA ARG A 247 -9.89 -10.24 25.66
C ARG A 247 -10.88 -9.23 26.17
#